data_04c57feb2cebd49254e25758ac265286
#
_entry.id   04c57feb2cebd49254e25758ac265286
#
_cell.length_a   1.000
_cell.length_b   1.000
_cell.length_c   1.000
_cell.angle_alpha   90.00
_cell.angle_beta   90.00
_cell.angle_gamma   90.00
#
_symmetry.space_group_name_H-M   'P 1'
#
loop_
_entity.id
_entity.type
_entity.pdbx_description
1 polymer ?
#
loop_
_entity_poly.entity_id
_entity_poly.type
_entity_poly.pdbx_seq_one_letter_code
_entity_poly.pdbx_strand_id
1 'polypeptide(L)'
;MTKTNDDIHVNKKYKDTVFRKLFGENKENALSLYNAVNHTSYTNPDDLEYTTLEDVIYMKYKNDVSFLVDKTLSLYEHQSSYNPNMPLRGFLYYADLYRKLIHRSERLYSKHLLKIPRPHYIVFYNGSEKDMEEERRTLRLSDAFETDTGAGEYEWTATMININSGKNQSIMDSCHVLYEYAVFVAKIKRYRDSMELKEAIDLTVRECIEENILRDFLEQHRREVCDMCLTEFDEKKYEDVLREEGREEGLAEGLEKGLAKGRSEERKTLLEIVQKLKEGKTPEQLVADGMEKESVDSAITLRKLL
;
A
#
# COMPACT_ATOMS: atom_id res chain seq x y z
N MET A 1 2.06 -14.90 -38.20
CA MET A 1 3.20 -15.15 -37.32
C MET A 1 2.74 -14.85 -35.91
N THR A 2 2.34 -15.89 -35.22
CA THR A 2 1.82 -15.91 -33.84
C THR A 2 3.00 -15.69 -32.88
N LYS A 3 2.99 -14.61 -32.12
CA LYS A 3 3.91 -14.43 -30.99
C LYS A 3 3.46 -15.37 -29.87
N THR A 4 4.27 -16.35 -29.60
CA THR A 4 4.19 -17.25 -28.46
C THR A 4 4.26 -16.44 -27.17
N ASN A 5 3.29 -16.66 -26.28
CA ASN A 5 3.36 -16.29 -24.86
C ASN A 5 4.57 -17.00 -24.26
N ASP A 6 5.66 -16.31 -24.08
CA ASP A 6 6.69 -16.75 -23.17
C ASP A 6 6.14 -16.61 -21.75
N ASP A 7 5.87 -17.76 -21.15
CA ASP A 7 5.55 -17.91 -19.75
C ASP A 7 6.61 -17.16 -18.92
N ILE A 8 6.25 -16.04 -18.34
CA ILE A 8 7.00 -15.42 -17.28
C ILE A 8 6.96 -16.41 -16.13
N HIS A 9 7.97 -17.24 -16.03
CA HIS A 9 8.26 -18.02 -14.83
C HIS A 9 8.51 -17.01 -13.70
N VAL A 10 7.44 -16.59 -13.05
CA VAL A 10 7.50 -15.85 -11.80
C VAL A 10 8.23 -16.73 -10.80
N ASN A 11 9.47 -16.40 -10.57
CA ASN A 11 10.36 -17.13 -9.67
C ASN A 11 9.76 -17.11 -8.26
N LYS A 12 9.35 -18.26 -7.73
CA LYS A 12 8.66 -18.44 -6.44
C LYS A 12 9.47 -18.02 -5.20
N LYS A 13 10.71 -17.50 -5.37
CA LYS A 13 11.56 -16.97 -4.30
C LYS A 13 11.24 -15.52 -3.91
N TYR A 14 10.15 -14.97 -4.39
CA TYR A 14 9.79 -13.56 -4.48
C TYR A 14 9.46 -12.83 -3.17
N LYS A 15 9.67 -13.37 -1.99
CA LYS A 15 9.18 -12.68 -0.77
C LYS A 15 10.07 -12.82 0.46
N ASP A 16 11.32 -13.10 0.28
CA ASP A 16 12.27 -13.00 1.39
C ASP A 16 12.85 -11.58 1.39
N THR A 17 12.21 -10.68 2.13
CA THR A 17 12.74 -9.33 2.37
C THR A 17 13.72 -9.36 3.54
N VAL A 18 14.60 -8.37 3.59
CA VAL A 18 15.52 -8.19 4.72
C VAL A 18 14.74 -8.06 6.05
N PHE A 19 13.59 -7.37 6.02
CA PHE A 19 12.69 -7.25 7.18
C PHE A 19 12.20 -8.63 7.68
N ARG A 20 11.71 -9.46 6.75
CA ARG A 20 11.23 -10.80 7.09
C ARG A 20 12.36 -11.67 7.68
N LYS A 21 13.56 -11.60 7.12
CA LYS A 21 14.70 -12.36 7.60
C LYS A 21 15.14 -11.90 8.99
N LEU A 22 15.16 -10.59 9.26
CA LEU A 22 15.49 -10.03 10.57
C LEU A 22 14.50 -10.40 11.67
N PHE A 23 13.20 -10.38 11.37
CA PHE A 23 12.13 -10.50 12.37
C PHE A 23 11.32 -11.80 12.26
N GLY A 24 11.32 -12.47 11.11
CA GLY A 24 10.60 -13.73 10.91
C GLY A 24 11.42 -14.98 11.22
N GLU A 25 12.75 -14.86 11.29
CA GLU A 25 13.67 -15.98 11.55
C GLU A 25 14.42 -15.85 12.89
N ASN A 26 14.34 -14.70 13.55
CA ASN A 26 15.01 -14.44 14.84
C ASN A 26 13.98 -14.02 15.90
N LYS A 27 13.75 -14.88 16.89
CA LYS A 27 12.76 -14.67 17.96
C LYS A 27 13.11 -13.50 18.88
N GLU A 28 14.39 -13.29 19.17
CA GLU A 28 14.86 -12.18 19.99
C GLU A 28 14.52 -10.84 19.34
N ASN A 29 14.79 -10.73 18.04
CA ASN A 29 14.46 -9.53 17.27
C ASN A 29 12.95 -9.32 17.19
N ALA A 30 12.18 -10.39 16.90
CA ALA A 30 10.73 -10.33 16.85
C ALA A 30 10.11 -9.92 18.19
N LEU A 31 10.62 -10.44 19.31
CA LEU A 31 10.17 -10.10 20.64
C LEU A 31 10.53 -8.65 21.01
N SER A 32 11.74 -8.19 20.66
CA SER A 32 12.15 -6.80 20.82
C SER A 32 11.22 -5.86 20.07
N LEU A 33 10.88 -6.18 18.81
CA LEU A 33 9.95 -5.41 18.00
C LEU A 33 8.53 -5.42 18.60
N TYR A 34 8.06 -6.58 19.07
CA TYR A 34 6.78 -6.69 19.75
C TYR A 34 6.71 -5.80 20.99
N ASN A 35 7.75 -5.86 21.83
CA ASN A 35 7.85 -5.04 23.04
C ASN A 35 7.83 -3.55 22.72
N ALA A 36 8.60 -3.10 21.72
CA ALA A 36 8.67 -1.71 21.32
C ALA A 36 7.32 -1.17 20.81
N VAL A 37 6.59 -1.96 20.03
CA VAL A 37 5.28 -1.58 19.46
C VAL A 37 4.18 -1.59 20.50
N ASN A 38 4.20 -2.57 21.44
CA ASN A 38 3.13 -2.79 22.40
C ASN A 38 3.42 -2.20 23.79
N HIS A 39 4.58 -1.57 23.98
CA HIS A 39 5.04 -1.05 25.29
C HIS A 39 5.05 -2.13 26.37
N THR A 40 5.55 -3.32 26.01
CA THR A 40 5.69 -4.48 26.90
C THR A 40 7.17 -4.78 27.18
N SER A 41 7.45 -5.72 28.06
CA SER A 41 8.81 -6.08 28.49
C SER A 41 9.00 -7.59 28.64
N TYR A 42 8.50 -8.37 27.70
CA TYR A 42 8.76 -9.82 27.66
C TYR A 42 10.26 -10.06 27.45
N THR A 43 10.83 -11.01 28.20
CA THR A 43 12.27 -11.28 28.17
C THR A 43 12.63 -12.65 27.62
N ASN A 44 11.66 -13.57 27.58
CA ASN A 44 11.88 -14.92 27.08
C ASN A 44 11.43 -15.04 25.62
N PRO A 45 12.35 -15.23 24.65
CA PRO A 45 11.98 -15.41 23.24
C PRO A 45 11.08 -16.61 22.97
N ASP A 46 11.06 -17.60 23.85
CA ASP A 46 10.20 -18.78 23.70
C ASP A 46 8.72 -18.50 24.00
N ASP A 47 8.41 -17.34 24.60
CA ASP A 47 7.02 -16.87 24.73
C ASP A 47 6.43 -16.45 23.38
N LEU A 48 7.26 -16.34 22.33
CA LEU A 48 6.85 -16.02 20.96
C LEU A 48 6.76 -17.29 20.11
N GLU A 49 5.58 -17.54 19.56
CA GLU A 49 5.31 -18.63 18.62
C GLU A 49 5.01 -18.07 17.23
N TYR A 50 5.85 -18.40 16.24
CA TYR A 50 5.59 -18.02 14.85
C TYR A 50 4.36 -18.75 14.28
N THR A 51 3.50 -17.99 13.61
CA THR A 51 2.28 -18.49 13.00
C THR A 51 2.22 -18.17 11.51
N THR A 52 3.38 -17.81 10.93
CA THR A 52 3.50 -17.36 9.53
C THR A 52 2.88 -18.37 8.56
N LEU A 53 2.16 -17.86 7.57
CA LEU A 53 1.50 -18.66 6.54
C LEU A 53 2.53 -19.13 5.51
N GLU A 54 3.06 -20.34 5.70
CA GLU A 54 3.78 -21.06 4.67
C GLU A 54 2.77 -21.84 3.83
N ASP A 55 2.75 -21.62 2.52
CA ASP A 55 1.99 -22.38 1.52
C ASP A 55 0.47 -22.56 1.76
N VAL A 56 -0.30 -21.48 1.64
CA VAL A 56 -1.71 -21.64 1.27
C VAL A 56 -1.80 -21.72 -0.24
N ILE A 57 -2.05 -22.93 -0.76
CA ILE A 57 -2.01 -23.29 -2.19
C ILE A 57 -2.93 -22.42 -3.07
N TYR A 58 -3.88 -21.69 -2.48
CA TYR A 58 -4.91 -20.89 -3.19
C TYR A 58 -4.74 -19.38 -3.09
N MET A 59 -3.82 -18.87 -2.26
CA MET A 59 -3.56 -17.43 -2.22
C MET A 59 -2.09 -17.14 -2.52
N LYS A 60 -1.85 -16.34 -3.56
CA LYS A 60 -0.51 -15.86 -3.98
C LYS A 60 0.14 -14.89 -2.97
N TYR A 61 -0.47 -14.72 -1.78
CA TYR A 61 -0.07 -13.71 -0.81
C TYR A 61 0.49 -14.39 0.44
N LYS A 62 1.78 -14.19 0.68
CA LYS A 62 2.43 -14.51 1.96
C LYS A 62 2.41 -13.26 2.82
N ASN A 63 2.15 -13.38 4.12
CA ASN A 63 2.38 -12.31 5.07
C ASN A 63 3.88 -12.26 5.45
N ASP A 64 4.40 -11.08 5.80
CA ASP A 64 5.82 -10.94 6.14
C ASP A 64 6.16 -11.68 7.43
N VAL A 65 5.58 -11.28 8.55
CA VAL A 65 5.84 -11.91 9.87
C VAL A 65 4.55 -11.99 10.65
N SER A 66 4.20 -13.17 11.15
CA SER A 66 3.11 -13.33 12.12
C SER A 66 3.51 -14.26 13.27
N PHE A 67 3.08 -13.89 14.46
CA PHE A 67 3.40 -14.63 15.67
C PHE A 67 2.36 -14.41 16.78
N LEU A 68 2.31 -15.35 17.68
CA LEU A 68 1.51 -15.31 18.90
C LEU A 68 2.41 -14.99 20.09
N VAL A 69 2.04 -13.98 20.87
CA VAL A 69 2.60 -13.71 22.19
C VAL A 69 1.45 -13.61 23.17
N ASP A 70 1.44 -14.44 24.19
CA ASP A 70 0.33 -14.62 25.13
C ASP A 70 -0.99 -14.88 24.36
N LYS A 71 -1.92 -13.93 24.38
CA LYS A 71 -3.23 -14.01 23.71
C LYS A 71 -3.37 -13.01 22.57
N THR A 72 -2.27 -12.49 22.06
CA THR A 72 -2.23 -11.52 20.97
C THR A 72 -1.59 -12.15 19.74
N LEU A 73 -2.36 -12.25 18.67
CA LEU A 73 -1.91 -12.67 17.35
C LEU A 73 -1.47 -11.44 16.57
N SER A 74 -0.17 -11.21 16.49
CA SER A 74 0.42 -10.09 15.78
C SER A 74 0.68 -10.46 14.32
N LEU A 75 0.32 -9.55 13.42
CA LEU A 75 0.67 -9.60 12.01
C LEU A 75 1.42 -8.31 11.69
N TYR A 76 2.68 -8.44 11.30
CA TYR A 76 3.58 -7.35 10.97
C TYR A 76 3.95 -7.44 9.50
N GLU A 77 3.64 -6.38 8.77
CA GLU A 77 3.93 -6.22 7.34
C GLU A 77 4.91 -5.06 7.14
N HIS A 78 5.77 -5.18 6.16
CA HIS A 78 6.65 -4.10 5.72
C HIS A 78 6.17 -3.59 4.35
N GLN A 79 6.08 -2.26 4.19
CA GLN A 79 5.65 -1.63 2.94
C GLN A 79 6.59 -0.48 2.57
N SER A 80 7.18 -0.57 1.37
CA SER A 80 8.01 0.49 0.79
C SER A 80 7.21 1.45 -0.10
N SER A 81 5.91 1.17 -0.32
CA SER A 81 4.95 2.04 -1.02
C SER A 81 3.66 2.16 -0.21
N TYR A 82 2.96 3.28 -0.36
CA TYR A 82 1.67 3.46 0.30
C TYR A 82 0.61 2.59 -0.37
N ASN A 83 -0.09 1.78 0.43
CA ASN A 83 -1.17 0.93 -0.04
C ASN A 83 -2.41 1.11 0.85
N PRO A 84 -3.50 1.75 0.36
CA PRO A 84 -4.72 1.95 1.13
C PRO A 84 -5.49 0.66 1.41
N ASN A 85 -5.20 -0.43 0.68
CA ASN A 85 -5.89 -1.72 0.81
C ASN A 85 -5.33 -2.60 1.94
N MET A 86 -4.40 -2.09 2.76
CA MET A 86 -3.83 -2.87 3.87
C MET A 86 -4.90 -3.43 4.82
N PRO A 87 -5.98 -2.71 5.20
CA PRO A 87 -7.02 -3.29 6.04
C PRO A 87 -7.67 -4.54 5.43
N LEU A 88 -8.00 -4.49 4.14
CA LEU A 88 -8.57 -5.65 3.44
C LEU A 88 -7.58 -6.82 3.36
N ARG A 89 -6.31 -6.55 3.07
CA ARG A 89 -5.25 -7.58 3.08
C ARG A 89 -5.13 -8.23 4.45
N GLY A 90 -5.04 -7.42 5.51
CA GLY A 90 -4.96 -7.90 6.88
C GLY A 90 -6.17 -8.74 7.29
N PHE A 91 -7.37 -8.33 6.92
CA PHE A 91 -8.60 -9.10 7.16
C PHE A 91 -8.51 -10.51 6.54
N LEU A 92 -8.08 -10.61 5.29
CA LEU A 92 -7.92 -11.90 4.61
C LEU A 92 -6.83 -12.75 5.25
N TYR A 93 -5.69 -12.17 5.63
CA TYR A 93 -4.62 -12.90 6.33
C TYR A 93 -5.08 -13.44 7.68
N TYR A 94 -5.80 -12.64 8.47
CA TYR A 94 -6.34 -13.10 9.75
C TYR A 94 -7.40 -14.18 9.59
N ALA A 95 -8.20 -14.13 8.55
CA ALA A 95 -9.15 -15.20 8.25
C ALA A 95 -8.41 -16.54 8.07
N ASP A 96 -7.27 -16.55 7.39
CA ASP A 96 -6.46 -17.76 7.19
C ASP A 96 -5.70 -18.18 8.44
N LEU A 97 -5.14 -17.22 9.19
CA LEU A 97 -4.47 -17.49 10.47
C LEU A 97 -5.45 -18.12 11.47
N TYR A 98 -6.64 -17.55 11.64
CA TYR A 98 -7.67 -18.12 12.52
C TYR A 98 -8.18 -19.47 12.03
N ARG A 99 -8.28 -19.69 10.72
CA ARG A 99 -8.65 -21.00 10.16
C ARG A 99 -7.63 -22.08 10.57
N LYS A 100 -6.34 -21.75 10.62
CA LYS A 100 -5.29 -22.67 11.12
C LYS A 100 -5.40 -22.89 12.63
N LEU A 101 -5.65 -21.84 13.41
CA LEU A 101 -5.77 -21.92 14.87
C LEU A 101 -7.04 -22.68 15.33
N ILE A 102 -8.11 -22.64 14.55
CA ILE A 102 -9.36 -23.32 14.84
C ILE A 102 -9.31 -24.75 14.29
N HIS A 103 -8.61 -25.66 14.97
CA HIS A 103 -8.44 -27.06 14.56
C HIS A 103 -9.74 -27.87 14.45
N ARG A 104 -10.84 -27.39 15.05
CA ARG A 104 -12.16 -28.03 15.03
C ARG A 104 -13.22 -27.01 14.64
N SER A 105 -13.48 -26.92 13.35
CA SER A 105 -14.49 -25.99 12.79
C SER A 105 -15.89 -26.20 13.35
N GLU A 106 -16.22 -27.43 13.84
CA GLU A 106 -17.51 -27.76 14.46
C GLU A 106 -17.79 -26.91 15.71
N ARG A 107 -16.76 -26.43 16.40
CA ARG A 107 -16.91 -25.52 17.54
C ARG A 107 -17.51 -24.16 17.17
N LEU A 108 -17.36 -23.73 15.92
CA LEU A 108 -17.98 -22.50 15.43
C LEU A 108 -19.50 -22.55 15.46
N TYR A 109 -20.09 -23.75 15.38
CA TYR A 109 -21.53 -23.98 15.39
C TYR A 109 -22.06 -24.37 16.78
N SER A 110 -21.19 -24.40 17.80
CA SER A 110 -21.58 -24.74 19.17
C SER A 110 -22.28 -23.55 19.86
N LYS A 111 -23.04 -23.83 20.92
CA LYS A 111 -23.66 -22.80 21.78
C LYS A 111 -22.64 -22.10 22.69
N HIS A 112 -21.40 -22.55 22.73
CA HIS A 112 -20.35 -22.00 23.60
C HIS A 112 -19.46 -21.04 22.79
N LEU A 113 -19.18 -19.88 23.40
CA LEU A 113 -18.29 -18.89 22.78
C LEU A 113 -16.88 -19.46 22.61
N LEU A 114 -16.40 -19.50 21.37
CA LEU A 114 -15.02 -19.84 21.04
C LEU A 114 -14.13 -18.63 21.31
N LYS A 115 -13.19 -18.76 22.25
CA LYS A 115 -12.16 -17.73 22.50
C LYS A 115 -11.03 -17.87 21.47
N ILE A 116 -10.65 -16.74 20.89
CA ILE A 116 -9.55 -16.65 19.91
C ILE A 116 -8.56 -15.57 20.37
N PRO A 117 -7.28 -15.63 19.96
CA PRO A 117 -6.32 -14.57 20.23
C PRO A 117 -6.78 -13.24 19.64
N ARG A 118 -6.45 -12.13 20.33
CA ARG A 118 -6.74 -10.79 19.83
C ARG A 118 -5.88 -10.47 18.61
N PRO A 119 -6.44 -10.02 17.47
CA PRO A 119 -5.66 -9.60 16.34
C PRO A 119 -4.98 -8.26 16.60
N HIS A 120 -3.73 -8.11 16.12
CA HIS A 120 -2.97 -6.88 16.18
C HIS A 120 -2.21 -6.68 14.86
N TYR A 121 -2.69 -5.79 14.00
CA TYR A 121 -2.17 -5.58 12.66
C TYR A 121 -1.36 -4.29 12.55
N ILE A 122 -0.07 -4.43 12.25
CA ILE A 122 0.88 -3.33 12.11
C ILE A 122 1.53 -3.39 10.73
N VAL A 123 1.63 -2.24 10.09
CA VAL A 123 2.32 -2.05 8.82
C VAL A 123 3.49 -1.08 9.04
N PHE A 124 4.71 -1.56 8.93
CA PHE A 124 5.91 -0.72 8.97
C PHE A 124 6.14 -0.09 7.60
N TYR A 125 6.08 1.23 7.54
CA TYR A 125 6.19 1.99 6.31
C TYR A 125 7.51 2.73 6.23
N ASN A 126 8.26 2.50 5.16
CA ASN A 126 9.48 3.22 4.85
C ASN A 126 9.49 3.80 3.42
N GLY A 127 8.31 4.06 2.85
CA GLY A 127 8.16 4.62 1.51
C GLY A 127 8.51 6.10 1.40
N SER A 128 7.87 6.79 0.44
CA SER A 128 8.05 8.23 0.23
C SER A 128 7.42 9.04 1.37
N GLU A 129 8.11 10.09 1.83
CA GLU A 129 7.55 11.04 2.81
C GLU A 129 6.34 11.80 2.27
N LYS A 130 6.23 11.97 0.93
CA LYS A 130 5.07 12.60 0.30
C LYS A 130 3.77 11.82 0.50
N ASP A 131 3.86 10.50 0.61
CA ASP A 131 2.70 9.63 0.80
C ASP A 131 2.28 9.52 2.26
N MET A 132 3.24 9.66 3.21
CA MET A 132 3.00 9.60 4.64
C MET A 132 4.02 10.46 5.40
N GLU A 133 3.62 11.66 5.78
CA GLU A 133 4.45 12.58 6.57
C GLU A 133 4.34 12.29 8.08
N GLU A 134 3.17 11.88 8.54
CA GLU A 134 2.91 11.59 9.95
C GLU A 134 3.65 10.34 10.45
N GLU A 135 3.86 10.25 11.75
CA GLU A 135 4.49 9.09 12.39
C GLU A 135 3.60 7.84 12.35
N ARG A 136 2.29 8.02 12.48
CA ARG A 136 1.31 6.92 12.49
C ARG A 136 0.06 7.30 11.71
N ARG A 137 -0.49 6.32 10.97
CA ARG A 137 -1.77 6.42 10.26
C ARG A 137 -2.61 5.18 10.53
N THR A 138 -3.88 5.37 10.83
CA THR A 138 -4.84 4.27 10.90
C THR A 138 -5.60 4.20 9.58
N LEU A 139 -5.47 3.08 8.89
CA LEU A 139 -6.23 2.75 7.70
C LEU A 139 -7.47 1.95 8.12
N ARG A 140 -8.61 2.20 7.48
CA ARG A 140 -9.90 1.62 7.82
C ARG A 140 -10.44 0.79 6.66
N LEU A 141 -11.01 -0.37 6.97
CA LEU A 141 -11.67 -1.19 5.94
C LEU A 141 -12.93 -0.51 5.41
N SER A 142 -13.62 0.25 6.26
CA SER A 142 -14.82 0.99 5.87
C SER A 142 -14.56 2.02 4.76
N ASP A 143 -13.33 2.53 4.61
CA ASP A 143 -12.95 3.43 3.52
C ASP A 143 -13.04 2.76 2.12
N ALA A 144 -13.08 1.43 2.08
CA ALA A 144 -13.20 0.64 0.85
C ALA A 144 -14.64 0.21 0.52
N PHE A 145 -15.62 0.54 1.35
CA PHE A 145 -17.02 0.16 1.08
C PHE A 145 -17.63 1.04 -0.02
N GLU A 146 -18.32 0.43 -0.96
CA GLU A 146 -18.98 1.13 -2.07
C GLU A 146 -20.14 2.02 -1.61
N THR A 147 -20.67 1.77 -0.42
CA THR A 147 -21.75 2.52 0.18
C THR A 147 -21.36 2.99 1.57
N ASP A 148 -21.69 4.24 1.91
CA ASP A 148 -21.54 4.74 3.27
C ASP A 148 -22.60 4.06 4.17
N THR A 149 -22.16 3.12 4.99
CA THR A 149 -23.02 2.36 5.91
C THR A 149 -23.19 3.05 7.27
N GLY A 150 -22.65 4.27 7.42
CA GLY A 150 -22.56 4.92 8.73
C GLY A 150 -21.42 4.35 9.60
N ALA A 151 -20.81 5.19 10.41
CA ALA A 151 -19.66 4.78 11.22
C ALA A 151 -20.06 3.74 12.25
N GLY A 152 -19.42 2.57 12.23
CA GLY A 152 -19.27 1.73 13.42
C GLY A 152 -19.98 0.38 13.45
N GLU A 153 -20.70 -0.07 12.43
CA GLU A 153 -21.29 -1.40 12.46
C GLU A 153 -20.29 -2.51 12.23
N TYR A 154 -19.29 -2.28 11.34
CA TYR A 154 -18.23 -3.22 11.08
C TYR A 154 -16.95 -2.48 10.71
N GLU A 155 -15.89 -2.68 11.48
CA GLU A 155 -14.60 -2.04 11.23
C GLU A 155 -13.45 -3.00 11.42
N TRP A 156 -12.49 -2.93 10.51
CA TRP A 156 -11.19 -3.55 10.61
C TRP A 156 -10.12 -2.53 10.27
N THR A 157 -9.09 -2.43 11.09
CA THR A 157 -8.07 -1.40 10.92
C THR A 157 -6.67 -1.99 10.76
N ALA A 158 -5.83 -1.28 10.00
CA ALA A 158 -4.40 -1.47 9.99
C ALA A 158 -3.71 -0.23 10.55
N THR A 159 -2.80 -0.39 11.50
CA THR A 159 -1.96 0.72 11.99
C THR A 159 -0.68 0.77 11.20
N MET A 160 -0.51 1.82 10.40
CA MET A 160 0.73 2.09 9.67
C MET A 160 1.66 2.93 10.54
N ILE A 161 2.90 2.47 10.72
CA ILE A 161 3.96 3.12 11.51
C ILE A 161 5.07 3.53 10.55
N ASN A 162 5.33 4.84 10.45
CA ASN A 162 6.40 5.38 9.63
C ASN A 162 7.76 5.12 10.29
N ILE A 163 8.60 4.33 9.64
CA ILE A 163 9.96 3.99 10.10
C ILE A 163 11.05 4.70 9.30
N ASN A 164 10.73 5.76 8.56
CA ASN A 164 11.75 6.61 7.97
C ASN A 164 12.56 7.35 9.05
N SER A 165 13.74 7.84 8.68
CA SER A 165 14.64 8.56 9.59
C SER A 165 13.93 9.73 10.29
N GLY A 166 14.11 9.84 11.61
CA GLY A 166 13.49 10.89 12.43
C GLY A 166 12.03 10.67 12.82
N LYS A 167 11.43 9.52 12.45
CA LYS A 167 10.06 9.15 12.82
C LYS A 167 10.05 8.07 13.89
N ASN A 168 8.99 8.07 14.74
CA ASN A 168 8.76 7.07 15.79
C ASN A 168 9.99 6.74 16.64
N GLN A 169 10.71 7.77 17.11
CA GLN A 169 11.98 7.62 17.83
C GLN A 169 11.86 6.69 19.06
N SER A 170 10.73 6.73 19.77
CA SER A 170 10.52 5.85 20.95
C SER A 170 10.51 4.36 20.59
N ILE A 171 10.01 3.99 19.42
CA ILE A 171 10.04 2.60 18.92
C ILE A 171 11.46 2.24 18.49
N MET A 172 12.16 3.17 17.80
CA MET A 172 13.54 2.99 17.37
C MET A 172 14.50 2.79 18.54
N ASP A 173 14.33 3.59 19.61
CA ASP A 173 15.12 3.47 20.84
C ASP A 173 14.86 2.16 21.59
N SER A 174 13.62 1.65 21.49
CA SER A 174 13.21 0.41 22.17
C SER A 174 13.53 -0.86 21.37
N CYS A 175 13.68 -0.74 20.04
CA CYS A 175 14.05 -1.86 19.15
C CYS A 175 15.22 -1.45 18.25
N HIS A 176 16.45 -1.65 18.76
CA HIS A 176 17.66 -1.23 18.05
C HIS A 176 17.80 -1.83 16.66
N VAL A 177 17.40 -3.09 16.47
CA VAL A 177 17.44 -3.77 15.16
C VAL A 177 16.52 -3.09 14.16
N LEU A 178 15.37 -2.55 14.58
CA LEU A 178 14.49 -1.79 13.70
C LEU A 178 15.12 -0.46 13.28
N TYR A 179 15.79 0.22 14.21
CA TYR A 179 16.56 1.43 13.92
C TYR A 179 17.67 1.15 12.89
N GLU A 180 18.48 0.11 13.12
CA GLU A 180 19.56 -0.29 12.21
C GLU A 180 19.01 -0.64 10.81
N TYR A 181 17.88 -1.34 10.75
CA TYR A 181 17.19 -1.64 9.49
C TYR A 181 16.72 -0.36 8.77
N ALA A 182 16.15 0.59 9.50
CA ALA A 182 15.71 1.86 8.94
C ALA A 182 16.91 2.66 8.37
N VAL A 183 18.04 2.69 9.07
CA VAL A 183 19.29 3.31 8.60
C VAL A 183 19.82 2.62 7.35
N PHE A 184 19.86 1.29 7.34
CA PHE A 184 20.28 0.50 6.18
C PHE A 184 19.46 0.83 4.93
N VAL A 185 18.14 0.82 5.03
CA VAL A 185 17.26 1.16 3.89
C VAL A 185 17.42 2.62 3.45
N ALA A 186 17.55 3.56 4.41
CA ALA A 186 17.76 4.97 4.10
C ALA A 186 19.07 5.20 3.32
N LYS A 187 20.15 4.47 3.65
CA LYS A 187 21.42 4.53 2.92
C LYS A 187 21.27 4.03 1.49
N ILE A 188 20.60 2.89 1.26
CA ILE A 188 20.35 2.38 -0.10
C ILE A 188 19.59 3.43 -0.93
N LYS A 189 18.51 4.01 -0.37
CA LYS A 189 17.73 5.05 -1.05
C LYS A 189 18.61 6.24 -1.46
N ARG A 190 19.42 6.76 -0.52
CA ARG A 190 20.32 7.89 -0.76
C ARG A 190 21.34 7.63 -1.87
N TYR A 191 21.95 6.45 -1.87
CA TYR A 191 22.95 6.11 -2.88
C TYR A 191 22.36 5.83 -4.25
N ARG A 192 21.15 5.24 -4.30
CA ARG A 192 20.42 4.98 -5.54
C ARG A 192 20.12 6.26 -6.34
N ASP A 193 20.05 7.40 -5.70
CA ASP A 193 19.84 8.70 -6.39
C ASP A 193 21.05 9.12 -7.24
N SER A 194 22.25 8.55 -6.97
CA SER A 194 23.51 8.97 -7.61
C SER A 194 24.30 7.84 -8.30
N MET A 195 23.89 6.58 -8.12
CA MET A 195 24.60 5.42 -8.70
C MET A 195 23.63 4.26 -9.00
N GLU A 196 24.14 3.28 -9.74
CA GLU A 196 23.38 2.06 -10.04
C GLU A 196 23.00 1.29 -8.78
N LEU A 197 21.81 0.68 -8.81
CA LEU A 197 21.23 0.00 -7.64
C LEU A 197 22.15 -1.02 -7.00
N LYS A 198 22.81 -1.85 -7.82
CA LYS A 198 23.74 -2.87 -7.33
C LYS A 198 24.93 -2.24 -6.59
N GLU A 199 25.48 -1.17 -7.14
CA GLU A 199 26.59 -0.44 -6.51
C GLU A 199 26.16 0.21 -5.20
N ALA A 200 24.93 0.80 -5.17
CA ALA A 200 24.33 1.39 -4.00
C ALA A 200 24.18 0.36 -2.85
N ILE A 201 23.70 -0.85 -3.18
CA ILE A 201 23.54 -1.94 -2.22
C ILE A 201 24.90 -2.41 -1.70
N ASP A 202 25.86 -2.69 -2.58
CA ASP A 202 27.20 -3.16 -2.21
C ASP A 202 27.95 -2.13 -1.34
N LEU A 203 27.82 -0.85 -1.65
CA LEU A 203 28.39 0.24 -0.86
C LEU A 203 27.70 0.31 0.53
N THR A 204 26.38 0.28 0.56
CA THR A 204 25.60 0.33 1.81
C THR A 204 25.97 -0.83 2.74
N VAL A 205 26.02 -2.06 2.22
CA VAL A 205 26.38 -3.24 3.02
C VAL A 205 27.76 -3.08 3.63
N ARG A 206 28.75 -2.61 2.86
CA ARG A 206 30.11 -2.38 3.34
C ARG A 206 30.15 -1.34 4.45
N GLU A 207 29.57 -0.16 4.22
CA GLU A 207 29.53 0.91 5.21
C GLU A 207 28.78 0.51 6.47
N CYS A 208 27.63 -0.17 6.36
CA CYS A 208 26.88 -0.64 7.53
C CYS A 208 27.70 -1.61 8.37
N ILE A 209 28.48 -2.51 7.76
CA ILE A 209 29.40 -3.40 8.47
C ILE A 209 30.49 -2.58 9.18
N GLU A 210 31.08 -1.58 8.52
CA GLU A 210 32.13 -0.73 9.10
C GLU A 210 31.58 0.11 10.28
N GLU A 211 30.36 0.63 10.16
CA GLU A 211 29.67 1.43 11.17
C GLU A 211 29.00 0.60 12.28
N ASN A 212 29.11 -0.72 12.26
CA ASN A 212 28.47 -1.65 13.20
C ASN A 212 26.94 -1.61 13.17
N ILE A 213 26.35 -1.37 11.97
CA ILE A 213 24.90 -1.38 11.70
C ILE A 213 24.56 -2.74 11.09
N LEU A 214 23.69 -3.52 11.75
CA LEU A 214 23.36 -4.90 11.34
C LEU A 214 24.59 -5.76 11.03
N ARG A 215 25.75 -5.47 11.64
CA ARG A 215 27.04 -6.05 11.26
C ARG A 215 26.99 -7.58 11.17
N ASP A 216 26.68 -8.26 12.27
CA ASP A 216 26.73 -9.73 12.33
C ASP A 216 25.78 -10.36 11.30
N PHE A 217 24.60 -9.76 11.12
CA PHE A 217 23.62 -10.18 10.15
C PHE A 217 24.11 -9.99 8.71
N LEU A 218 24.69 -8.83 8.38
CA LEU A 218 25.20 -8.53 7.05
C LEU A 218 26.45 -9.35 6.70
N GLU A 219 27.36 -9.61 7.65
CA GLU A 219 28.51 -10.48 7.45
C GLU A 219 28.09 -11.93 7.18
N GLN A 220 27.11 -12.43 7.93
CA GLN A 220 26.59 -13.80 7.79
C GLN A 220 25.77 -14.01 6.51
N HIS A 221 24.96 -13.01 6.11
CA HIS A 221 23.97 -13.14 5.04
C HIS A 221 24.21 -12.22 3.83
N ARG A 222 25.43 -11.69 3.68
CA ARG A 222 25.77 -10.66 2.68
C ARG A 222 25.19 -10.91 1.30
N ARG A 223 25.40 -12.11 0.73
CA ARG A 223 24.94 -12.45 -0.60
C ARG A 223 23.41 -12.46 -0.70
N GLU A 224 22.75 -13.08 0.27
CA GLU A 224 21.30 -13.16 0.32
C GLU A 224 20.67 -11.77 0.46
N VAL A 225 21.23 -10.91 1.32
CA VAL A 225 20.78 -9.54 1.50
C VAL A 225 20.91 -8.73 0.22
N CYS A 226 22.04 -8.85 -0.50
CA CYS A 226 22.20 -8.19 -1.79
C CYS A 226 21.15 -8.66 -2.80
N ASP A 227 20.91 -9.96 -2.91
CA ASP A 227 19.90 -10.52 -3.82
C ASP A 227 18.46 -10.10 -3.45
N MET A 228 18.14 -10.06 -2.15
CA MET A 228 16.85 -9.57 -1.64
C MET A 228 16.65 -8.10 -1.96
N CYS A 229 17.64 -7.25 -1.67
CA CYS A 229 17.56 -5.82 -1.95
C CYS A 229 17.43 -5.53 -3.44
N LEU A 230 18.17 -6.23 -4.30
CA LEU A 230 18.02 -6.09 -5.76
C LEU A 230 16.59 -6.40 -6.19
N THR A 231 16.01 -7.49 -5.70
CA THR A 231 14.63 -7.88 -6.02
C THR A 231 13.62 -6.84 -5.52
N GLU A 232 13.71 -6.44 -4.25
CA GLU A 232 12.77 -5.51 -3.61
C GLU A 232 12.76 -4.13 -4.29
N PHE A 233 13.92 -3.61 -4.65
CA PHE A 233 14.04 -2.29 -5.27
C PHE A 233 13.73 -2.30 -6.78
N ASP A 234 13.93 -3.43 -7.48
CA ASP A 234 13.51 -3.58 -8.87
C ASP A 234 11.98 -3.70 -8.99
N GLU A 235 11.33 -4.46 -8.10
CA GLU A 235 9.86 -4.52 -8.04
C GLU A 235 9.26 -3.13 -7.81
N LYS A 236 9.85 -2.36 -6.89
CA LYS A 236 9.40 -0.99 -6.64
C LYS A 236 9.51 -0.10 -7.88
N LYS A 237 10.59 -0.21 -8.63
CA LYS A 237 10.76 0.54 -9.89
C LYS A 237 9.68 0.16 -10.89
N TYR A 238 9.34 -1.12 -10.99
CA TYR A 238 8.28 -1.60 -11.86
C TYR A 238 6.89 -1.12 -11.40
N GLU A 239 6.61 -1.15 -10.10
CA GLU A 239 5.37 -0.60 -9.53
C GLU A 239 5.24 0.91 -9.75
N ASP A 240 6.34 1.67 -9.60
CA ASP A 240 6.37 3.11 -9.82
C ASP A 240 6.11 3.44 -11.31
N VAL A 241 6.66 2.67 -12.24
CA VAL A 241 6.38 2.80 -13.69
C VAL A 241 4.92 2.50 -13.98
N LEU A 242 4.36 1.40 -13.48
CA LEU A 242 2.96 1.05 -13.66
C LEU A 242 2.01 2.11 -13.09
N ARG A 243 2.39 2.71 -11.96
CA ARG A 243 1.60 3.79 -11.34
C ARG A 243 1.59 5.05 -12.20
N GLU A 244 2.75 5.42 -12.77
CA GLU A 244 2.84 6.59 -13.64
C GLU A 244 2.09 6.36 -14.95
N GLU A 245 2.24 5.19 -15.56
CA GLU A 245 1.46 4.79 -16.76
C GLU A 245 -0.05 4.83 -16.47
N GLY A 246 -0.51 4.25 -15.35
CA GLY A 246 -1.92 4.29 -14.95
C GLY A 246 -2.42 5.72 -14.67
N ARG A 247 -1.55 6.61 -14.16
CA ARG A 247 -1.87 8.02 -13.95
C ARG A 247 -2.02 8.76 -15.29
N GLU A 248 -1.13 8.51 -16.23
CA GLU A 248 -1.16 9.10 -17.56
C GLU A 248 -2.39 8.62 -18.34
N GLU A 249 -2.69 7.33 -18.30
CA GLU A 249 -3.90 6.76 -18.92
C GLU A 249 -5.18 7.34 -18.31
N GLY A 250 -5.25 7.42 -16.96
CA GLY A 250 -6.39 8.01 -16.26
C GLY A 250 -6.60 9.49 -16.59
N LEU A 251 -5.51 10.26 -16.77
CA LEU A 251 -5.56 11.67 -17.16
C LEU A 251 -6.05 11.81 -18.60
N ALA A 252 -5.57 10.97 -19.52
CA ALA A 252 -5.97 10.97 -20.93
C ALA A 252 -7.46 10.60 -21.07
N GLU A 253 -7.89 9.54 -20.37
CA GLU A 253 -9.30 9.12 -20.37
C GLU A 253 -10.22 10.19 -19.75
N GLY A 254 -9.79 10.80 -18.63
CA GLY A 254 -10.52 11.89 -17.98
C GLY A 254 -10.66 13.12 -18.90
N LEU A 255 -9.61 13.48 -19.63
CA LEU A 255 -9.61 14.57 -20.58
C LEU A 255 -10.56 14.26 -21.76
N GLU A 256 -10.50 13.06 -22.32
CA GLU A 256 -11.37 12.64 -23.43
C GLU A 256 -12.84 12.66 -23.00
N LYS A 257 -13.18 12.08 -21.85
CA LYS A 257 -14.53 12.09 -21.29
C LYS A 257 -15.01 13.51 -21.00
N GLY A 258 -14.14 14.36 -20.45
CA GLY A 258 -14.44 15.77 -20.19
C GLY A 258 -14.75 16.54 -21.47
N LEU A 259 -13.94 16.38 -22.51
CA LEU A 259 -14.16 16.98 -23.82
C LEU A 259 -15.45 16.47 -24.50
N ALA A 260 -15.70 15.16 -24.42
CA ALA A 260 -16.92 14.59 -25.00
C ALA A 260 -18.18 15.11 -24.29
N LYS A 261 -18.15 15.21 -22.97
CA LYS A 261 -19.23 15.78 -22.15
C LYS A 261 -19.43 17.26 -22.44
N GLY A 262 -18.36 18.06 -22.48
CA GLY A 262 -18.41 19.48 -22.82
C GLY A 262 -19.03 19.73 -24.18
N ARG A 263 -18.59 19.01 -25.23
CA ARG A 263 -19.19 19.09 -26.58
C ARG A 263 -20.67 18.70 -26.59
N SER A 264 -21.07 17.70 -25.82
CA SER A 264 -22.48 17.28 -25.72
C SER A 264 -23.35 18.35 -25.08
N GLU A 265 -22.86 18.98 -24.01
CA GLU A 265 -23.54 20.06 -23.30
C GLU A 265 -23.64 21.32 -24.16
N GLU A 266 -22.54 21.72 -24.81
CA GLU A 266 -22.52 22.83 -25.76
C GLU A 266 -23.54 22.62 -26.90
N ARG A 267 -23.56 21.43 -27.50
CA ARG A 267 -24.53 21.09 -28.55
C ARG A 267 -25.97 21.19 -28.06
N LYS A 268 -26.27 20.74 -26.83
CA LYS A 268 -27.61 20.88 -26.25
C LYS A 268 -28.01 22.34 -26.08
N THR A 269 -27.09 23.15 -25.54
CA THR A 269 -27.30 24.60 -25.36
C THR A 269 -27.55 25.30 -26.68
N LEU A 270 -26.74 25.02 -27.71
CA LEU A 270 -26.95 25.59 -29.05
C LEU A 270 -28.28 25.20 -29.64
N LEU A 271 -28.72 23.95 -29.52
CA LEU A 271 -30.03 23.49 -30.00
C LEU A 271 -31.19 24.19 -29.27
N GLU A 272 -31.07 24.37 -27.95
CA GLU A 272 -32.07 25.09 -27.15
C GLU A 272 -32.17 26.55 -27.59
N ILE A 273 -31.04 27.22 -27.80
CA ILE A 273 -31.00 28.60 -28.31
C ILE A 273 -31.66 28.71 -29.70
N VAL A 274 -31.30 27.81 -30.63
CA VAL A 274 -31.89 27.76 -31.96
C VAL A 274 -33.41 27.56 -31.90
N GLN A 275 -33.88 26.70 -31.00
CA GLN A 275 -35.31 26.47 -30.81
C GLN A 275 -36.04 27.74 -30.31
N LYS A 276 -35.50 28.42 -29.30
CA LYS A 276 -36.05 29.66 -28.74
C LYS A 276 -36.07 30.82 -29.78
N LEU A 277 -35.03 30.89 -30.63
CA LEU A 277 -35.00 31.84 -31.76
C LEU A 277 -36.04 31.52 -32.82
N LYS A 278 -36.40 30.25 -33.05
CA LYS A 278 -37.51 29.85 -33.94
C LYS A 278 -38.87 30.20 -33.36
N GLU A 279 -39.01 30.16 -32.06
CA GLU A 279 -40.23 30.54 -31.31
C GLU A 279 -40.43 32.06 -31.22
N GLY A 280 -39.51 32.86 -31.78
CA GLY A 280 -39.64 34.31 -31.89
C GLY A 280 -38.97 35.14 -30.81
N LYS A 281 -38.19 34.52 -29.91
CA LYS A 281 -37.35 35.29 -28.97
C LYS A 281 -36.23 36.01 -29.72
N THR A 282 -35.93 37.22 -29.27
CA THR A 282 -34.78 37.97 -29.82
C THR A 282 -33.45 37.58 -29.11
N PRO A 283 -32.31 37.80 -29.79
CA PRO A 283 -30.98 37.54 -29.15
C PRO A 283 -30.79 38.28 -27.83
N GLU A 284 -31.27 39.53 -27.76
CA GLU A 284 -31.16 40.36 -26.55
C GLU A 284 -31.98 39.78 -25.40
N GLN A 285 -33.15 39.21 -25.70
CA GLN A 285 -34.00 38.55 -24.72
C GLN A 285 -33.35 37.27 -24.19
N LEU A 286 -32.68 36.48 -25.06
CA LEU A 286 -32.01 35.25 -24.66
C LEU A 286 -30.79 35.53 -23.74
N VAL A 287 -30.03 36.59 -24.00
CA VAL A 287 -28.95 37.03 -23.13
C VAL A 287 -29.49 37.55 -21.79
N ALA A 288 -30.62 38.29 -21.81
CA ALA A 288 -31.28 38.74 -20.58
C ALA A 288 -31.84 37.57 -19.73
N ASP A 289 -32.24 36.48 -20.39
CA ASP A 289 -32.68 35.22 -19.74
C ASP A 289 -31.49 34.39 -19.19
N GLY A 290 -30.24 34.88 -19.27
CA GLY A 290 -29.05 34.27 -18.68
C GLY A 290 -28.26 33.34 -19.62
N MET A 291 -28.56 33.37 -20.94
CA MET A 291 -27.76 32.60 -21.90
C MET A 291 -26.48 33.36 -22.26
N GLU A 292 -25.37 32.64 -22.38
CA GLU A 292 -24.08 33.24 -22.77
C GLU A 292 -24.13 33.86 -24.15
N LYS A 293 -23.66 35.08 -24.28
CA LYS A 293 -23.67 35.85 -25.52
C LYS A 293 -22.95 35.12 -26.65
N GLU A 294 -21.79 34.51 -26.40
CA GLU A 294 -21.04 33.74 -27.41
C GLU A 294 -21.83 32.55 -27.94
N SER A 295 -22.56 31.84 -27.07
CA SER A 295 -23.42 30.73 -27.48
C SER A 295 -24.60 31.20 -28.31
N VAL A 296 -25.21 32.37 -28.01
CA VAL A 296 -26.27 32.97 -28.78
C VAL A 296 -25.77 33.40 -30.17
N ASP A 297 -24.61 34.04 -30.27
CA ASP A 297 -24.00 34.48 -31.53
C ASP A 297 -23.64 33.28 -32.43
N SER A 298 -23.13 32.20 -31.83
CA SER A 298 -22.82 30.93 -32.51
C SER A 298 -24.12 30.28 -33.07
N ALA A 299 -25.19 30.25 -32.30
CA ALA A 299 -26.47 29.71 -32.71
C ALA A 299 -27.11 30.51 -33.88
N ILE A 300 -26.96 31.85 -33.87
CA ILE A 300 -27.40 32.70 -34.96
C ILE A 300 -26.65 32.39 -36.25
N THR A 301 -25.34 32.20 -36.15
CA THR A 301 -24.48 31.86 -37.28
C THR A 301 -24.88 30.50 -37.88
N LEU A 302 -25.07 29.49 -37.03
CA LEU A 302 -25.54 28.17 -37.44
C LEU A 302 -26.92 28.23 -38.11
N ARG A 303 -27.84 29.06 -37.60
CA ARG A 303 -29.19 29.23 -38.21
C ARG A 303 -29.15 29.84 -39.62
N LYS A 304 -28.13 30.65 -39.94
CA LYS A 304 -27.97 31.24 -41.29
C LYS A 304 -27.41 30.26 -42.33
N LEU A 305 -26.83 29.17 -41.84
CA LEU A 305 -26.20 28.12 -42.67
C LEU A 305 -27.13 26.93 -42.93
N LEU A 306 -28.26 26.86 -42.22
CA LEU A 306 -29.33 25.86 -42.35
C LEU A 306 -30.53 26.45 -43.06
#